data_5cfda6624792a5cc1c2b84d528bf8e3b
#
_entry.id   5cfda6624792a5cc1c2b84d528bf8e3b
#
_cell.length_a   1.000
_cell.length_b   1.000
_cell.length_c   1.000
_cell.angle_alpha   90.00
_cell.angle_beta   90.00
_cell.angle_gamma   90.00
#
_symmetry.space_group_name_H-M   'P 1'
#
loop_
_entity.id
_entity.type
_entity.pdbx_description
1 polymer ?
#
loop_
_entity_poly.entity_id
_entity_poly.type
_entity_poly.pdbx_seq_one_letter_code
_entity_poly.pdbx_strand_id
1 'polypeptide(L)'
;MSYGISHLSWYQLTIERNTAFWSAPPTLPETDIIEPWQSKVSRLLGESGIYQYEVSAWSKKGEESRHNLNYWLFGYYLAIGAGAHGKVTIGDAVYRLQRTRHPSHYLEEFEQAQANTGIKTLKAIPDDDRVGEFMMNALRLRNGAPRAYLEARTGRDCGAIKKTLESLSARGLISDDPERLVTTELGYRHLDSVIEAFF
;
A
#
# COMPACT_ATOMS: atom_id res chain seq x y z
N MET A 1 24.47 -21.41 -3.50
CA MET A 1 23.85 -21.38 -4.84
C MET A 1 23.18 -20.01 -4.99
N SER A 2 23.50 -19.27 -6.03
CA SER A 2 22.75 -18.05 -6.38
C SER A 2 21.53 -18.46 -7.18
N TYR A 3 20.32 -18.20 -6.67
CA TYR A 3 19.07 -18.48 -7.40
C TYR A 3 18.77 -17.46 -8.50
N GLY A 4 19.63 -16.44 -8.68
CA GLY A 4 19.46 -15.40 -9.71
C GLY A 4 18.16 -14.59 -9.59
N ILE A 5 17.57 -14.54 -8.40
CA ILE A 5 16.33 -13.76 -8.18
C ILE A 5 16.62 -12.25 -8.33
N SER A 6 15.66 -11.55 -8.86
CA SER A 6 15.71 -10.08 -9.00
C SER A 6 14.73 -9.36 -8.08
N HIS A 7 13.76 -10.08 -7.53
CA HIS A 7 12.70 -9.59 -6.68
C HIS A 7 12.37 -10.60 -5.57
N LEU A 8 12.10 -10.09 -4.37
CA LEU A 8 11.70 -10.87 -3.21
C LEU A 8 10.54 -10.15 -2.50
N SER A 9 9.46 -10.86 -2.23
CA SER A 9 8.44 -10.42 -1.28
C SER A 9 8.59 -11.18 0.02
N TRP A 10 8.67 -10.46 1.14
CA TRP A 10 8.78 -11.02 2.47
C TRP A 10 7.83 -10.31 3.43
N TYR A 11 6.90 -11.06 3.97
CA TYR A 11 5.83 -10.55 4.82
C TYR A 11 6.05 -10.98 6.26
N GLN A 12 5.72 -10.09 7.20
CA GLN A 12 5.47 -10.46 8.58
C GLN A 12 4.07 -11.08 8.67
N LEU A 13 3.94 -12.24 9.34
CA LEU A 13 2.65 -12.88 9.50
C LEU A 13 1.71 -12.01 10.34
N THR A 14 0.57 -11.66 9.75
CA THR A 14 -0.56 -11.02 10.43
C THR A 14 -1.69 -12.03 10.57
N ILE A 15 -2.22 -12.17 11.79
CA ILE A 15 -3.35 -13.08 12.06
C ILE A 15 -4.64 -12.36 11.76
N GLU A 16 -5.28 -12.74 10.65
CA GLU A 16 -6.53 -12.15 10.23
C GLU A 16 -7.75 -12.95 10.71
N ARG A 17 -8.84 -12.24 10.98
CA ARG A 17 -10.12 -12.85 11.39
C ARG A 17 -10.65 -13.82 10.31
N ASN A 18 -11.33 -14.86 10.76
CA ASN A 18 -11.92 -15.91 9.90
C ASN A 18 -10.87 -16.73 9.12
N THR A 19 -9.65 -16.86 9.63
CA THR A 19 -8.61 -17.75 9.11
C THR A 19 -8.34 -18.90 10.08
N ALA A 20 -7.66 -19.94 9.60
CA ALA A 20 -7.20 -21.04 10.46
C ALA A 20 -6.30 -20.53 11.59
N PHE A 21 -5.41 -19.59 11.31
CA PHE A 21 -4.55 -18.97 12.31
C PHE A 21 -5.28 -18.10 13.33
N TRP A 22 -6.45 -17.55 12.98
CA TRP A 22 -7.30 -16.89 13.97
C TRP A 22 -7.89 -17.87 14.97
N SER A 23 -8.30 -19.06 14.51
CA SER A 23 -8.90 -20.11 15.35
C SER A 23 -7.86 -20.84 16.21
N ALA A 24 -6.63 -20.98 15.72
CA ALA A 24 -5.51 -21.62 16.39
C ALA A 24 -4.22 -20.82 16.08
N PRO A 25 -4.00 -19.68 16.77
CA PRO A 25 -2.88 -18.80 16.46
C PRO A 25 -1.55 -19.46 16.78
N PRO A 26 -0.57 -19.41 15.85
CA PRO A 26 0.80 -19.84 16.16
C PRO A 26 1.45 -18.87 17.15
N THR A 27 2.46 -19.34 17.87
CA THR A 27 3.30 -18.45 18.66
C THR A 27 4.08 -17.53 17.73
N LEU A 28 3.83 -16.22 17.84
CA LEU A 28 4.59 -15.22 17.08
C LEU A 28 5.83 -14.78 17.86
N PRO A 29 6.91 -14.41 17.16
CA PRO A 29 8.06 -13.77 17.81
C PRO A 29 7.64 -12.44 18.47
N GLU A 30 8.30 -12.09 19.56
CA GLU A 30 8.14 -10.78 20.18
C GLU A 30 8.69 -9.66 19.28
N THR A 31 8.11 -8.46 19.35
CA THR A 31 8.43 -7.35 18.45
C THR A 31 9.89 -6.93 18.51
N ASP A 32 10.51 -6.99 19.70
CA ASP A 32 11.92 -6.66 19.93
C ASP A 32 12.91 -7.63 19.25
N ILE A 33 12.44 -8.85 18.89
CA ILE A 33 13.22 -9.83 18.13
C ILE A 33 13.10 -9.59 16.62
N ILE A 34 11.94 -9.10 16.17
CA ILE A 34 11.65 -8.92 14.75
C ILE A 34 12.51 -7.84 14.11
N GLU A 35 12.67 -6.69 14.76
CA GLU A 35 13.44 -5.55 14.21
C GLU A 35 14.92 -5.91 13.92
N PRO A 36 15.67 -6.54 14.82
CA PRO A 36 17.02 -7.03 14.53
C PRO A 36 17.08 -8.01 13.35
N TRP A 37 16.07 -8.89 13.20
CA TRP A 37 16.01 -9.81 12.07
C TRP A 37 15.77 -9.09 10.74
N GLN A 38 14.84 -8.16 10.71
CA GLN A 38 14.56 -7.34 9.52
C GLN A 38 15.81 -6.55 9.11
N SER A 39 16.50 -5.93 10.05
CA SER A 39 17.74 -5.19 9.80
C SER A 39 18.84 -6.09 9.25
N LYS A 40 19.01 -7.29 9.82
CA LYS A 40 19.99 -8.28 9.35
C LYS A 40 19.68 -8.75 7.94
N VAL A 41 18.43 -9.09 7.63
CA VAL A 41 18.02 -9.55 6.30
C VAL A 41 18.16 -8.44 5.27
N SER A 42 17.73 -7.21 5.58
CA SER A 42 17.89 -6.06 4.68
C SER A 42 19.36 -5.81 4.33
N ARG A 43 20.27 -5.95 5.30
CA ARG A 43 21.71 -5.85 5.04
C ARG A 43 22.21 -6.96 4.11
N LEU A 44 21.87 -8.23 4.38
CA LEU A 44 22.29 -9.37 3.58
C LEU A 44 21.77 -9.28 2.13
N LEU A 45 20.53 -8.82 1.95
CA LEU A 45 19.95 -8.57 0.63
C LEU A 45 20.68 -7.42 -0.08
N GLY A 46 20.99 -6.33 0.64
CA GLY A 46 21.76 -5.19 0.12
C GLY A 46 23.16 -5.57 -0.37
N GLU A 47 23.85 -6.46 0.36
CA GLU A 47 25.14 -7.03 -0.06
C GLU A 47 25.04 -7.83 -1.38
N SER A 48 23.83 -8.30 -1.71
CA SER A 48 23.51 -9.01 -2.95
C SER A 48 22.91 -8.09 -4.03
N GLY A 49 22.89 -6.77 -3.80
CA GLY A 49 22.33 -5.78 -4.73
C GLY A 49 20.79 -5.76 -4.79
N ILE A 50 20.13 -6.28 -3.75
CA ILE A 50 18.66 -6.31 -3.63
C ILE A 50 18.28 -5.38 -2.49
N TYR A 51 17.50 -4.32 -2.78
CA TYR A 51 17.15 -3.27 -1.84
C TYR A 51 15.64 -3.21 -1.61
N GLN A 52 15.26 -2.87 -0.39
CA GLN A 52 13.86 -2.64 -0.07
C GLN A 52 13.35 -1.41 -0.83
N TYR A 53 12.26 -1.57 -1.59
CA TYR A 53 11.62 -0.44 -2.26
C TYR A 53 10.23 -0.11 -1.69
N GLU A 54 9.59 -1.06 -0.98
CA GLU A 54 8.35 -0.85 -0.24
C GLU A 54 8.30 -1.77 1.00
N VAL A 55 7.28 -1.66 1.85
CA VAL A 55 7.20 -2.28 3.19
C VAL A 55 7.49 -3.79 3.22
N SER A 56 7.14 -4.52 2.18
CA SER A 56 7.22 -5.99 2.13
C SER A 56 7.97 -6.52 0.92
N ALA A 57 8.60 -5.66 0.10
CA ALA A 57 9.29 -6.10 -1.10
C ALA A 57 10.65 -5.44 -1.32
N TRP A 58 11.53 -6.27 -1.88
CA TRP A 58 12.92 -5.96 -2.21
C TRP A 58 13.17 -6.31 -3.68
N SER A 59 13.99 -5.54 -4.36
CA SER A 59 14.38 -5.82 -5.74
C SER A 59 15.78 -5.32 -6.07
N LYS A 60 16.32 -5.75 -7.19
CA LYS A 60 17.40 -5.04 -7.85
C LYS A 60 16.86 -3.70 -8.35
N LYS A 61 17.74 -2.71 -8.48
CA LYS A 61 17.38 -1.39 -8.99
C LYS A 61 16.82 -1.49 -10.41
N GLY A 62 15.62 -0.94 -10.62
CA GLY A 62 14.91 -0.97 -11.90
C GLY A 62 14.10 -2.24 -12.16
N GLU A 63 14.10 -3.19 -11.20
CA GLU A 63 13.34 -4.45 -11.28
C GLU A 63 12.21 -4.50 -10.23
N GLU A 64 11.78 -3.32 -9.74
CA GLU A 64 10.65 -3.19 -8.84
C GLU A 64 9.36 -3.67 -9.52
N SER A 65 8.47 -4.34 -8.77
CA SER A 65 7.18 -4.77 -9.29
C SER A 65 6.34 -3.57 -9.73
N ARG A 66 6.08 -3.47 -11.03
CA ARG A 66 5.22 -2.42 -11.60
C ARG A 66 3.80 -2.46 -11.03
N HIS A 67 3.30 -3.64 -10.69
CA HIS A 67 2.01 -3.82 -10.04
C HIS A 67 2.02 -3.19 -8.64
N ASN A 68 3.03 -3.48 -7.82
CA ASN A 68 3.16 -2.93 -6.47
C ASN A 68 3.33 -1.41 -6.52
N LEU A 69 4.22 -0.91 -7.40
CA LEU A 69 4.41 0.54 -7.56
C LEU A 69 3.13 1.24 -7.99
N ASN A 70 2.36 0.67 -8.95
CA ASN A 70 1.08 1.23 -9.35
C ASN A 70 0.11 1.32 -8.17
N TYR A 71 0.07 0.29 -7.33
CA TYR A 71 -0.79 0.26 -6.15
C TYR A 71 -0.38 1.31 -5.12
N TRP A 72 0.91 1.35 -4.77
CA TRP A 72 1.45 2.28 -3.76
C TRP A 72 1.47 3.73 -4.23
N LEU A 73 1.59 3.99 -5.51
CA LEU A 73 1.44 5.33 -6.11
C LEU A 73 -0.02 5.73 -6.33
N PHE A 74 -0.95 5.05 -5.67
CA PHE A 74 -2.38 5.31 -5.73
C PHE A 74 -2.98 5.19 -7.15
N GLY A 75 -2.39 4.35 -7.99
CA GLY A 75 -2.87 4.08 -9.35
C GLY A 75 -4.19 3.31 -9.38
N TYR A 76 -4.77 3.21 -10.57
CA TYR A 76 -6.00 2.46 -10.79
C TYR A 76 -5.71 0.97 -10.95
N TYR A 77 -6.68 0.16 -10.55
CA TYR A 77 -6.65 -1.29 -10.78
C TYR A 77 -8.06 -1.83 -10.95
N LEU A 78 -8.20 -2.78 -11.86
CA LEU A 78 -9.47 -3.41 -12.18
C LEU A 78 -9.70 -4.64 -11.31
N ALA A 79 -10.92 -4.81 -10.82
CA ALA A 79 -11.34 -6.01 -10.11
C ALA A 79 -11.77 -7.09 -11.10
N ILE A 80 -11.01 -8.16 -11.22
CA ILE A 80 -11.31 -9.33 -12.05
C ILE A 80 -11.29 -10.55 -11.17
N GLY A 81 -12.39 -11.33 -11.17
CA GLY A 81 -12.54 -12.54 -10.38
C GLY A 81 -13.39 -12.35 -9.11
N ALA A 82 -13.80 -13.49 -8.53
CA ALA A 82 -14.60 -13.53 -7.31
C ALA A 82 -13.85 -12.89 -6.13
N GLY A 83 -14.52 -12.02 -5.40
CA GLY A 83 -13.96 -11.31 -4.24
C GLY A 83 -12.95 -10.21 -4.59
N ALA A 84 -12.66 -9.96 -5.86
CA ALA A 84 -11.68 -8.96 -6.26
C ALA A 84 -12.12 -7.53 -5.88
N HIS A 85 -11.14 -6.73 -5.52
CA HIS A 85 -11.30 -5.30 -5.26
C HIS A 85 -10.73 -4.49 -6.42
N GLY A 86 -11.31 -3.33 -6.69
CA GLY A 86 -10.83 -2.41 -7.71
C GLY A 86 -10.89 -0.97 -7.22
N LYS A 87 -10.13 -0.11 -7.89
CA LYS A 87 -10.16 1.33 -7.72
C LYS A 87 -10.11 2.02 -9.07
N VAL A 88 -11.08 2.86 -9.34
CA VAL A 88 -11.21 3.59 -10.60
C VAL A 88 -11.64 5.02 -10.33
N THR A 89 -11.31 5.94 -11.25
CA THR A 89 -11.86 7.29 -11.23
C THR A 89 -12.89 7.42 -12.34
N ILE A 90 -14.03 8.01 -12.03
CA ILE A 90 -15.11 8.32 -12.98
C ILE A 90 -15.46 9.79 -12.76
N GLY A 91 -15.22 10.62 -13.77
CA GLY A 91 -15.24 12.08 -13.60
C GLY A 91 -14.20 12.50 -12.54
N ASP A 92 -14.60 13.29 -11.56
CA ASP A 92 -13.73 13.78 -10.49
C ASP A 92 -13.77 12.91 -9.22
N ALA A 93 -14.52 11.81 -9.24
CA ALA A 93 -14.69 10.94 -8.08
C ALA A 93 -13.89 9.65 -8.21
N VAL A 94 -13.19 9.28 -7.13
CA VAL A 94 -12.49 8.01 -6.99
C VAL A 94 -13.42 6.99 -6.35
N TYR A 95 -13.56 5.83 -6.97
CA TYR A 95 -14.43 4.76 -6.50
C TYR A 95 -13.62 3.53 -6.12
N ARG A 96 -14.04 2.91 -5.02
CA ARG A 96 -13.67 1.53 -4.69
C ARG A 96 -14.81 0.62 -5.09
N LEU A 97 -14.47 -0.49 -5.73
CA LEU A 97 -15.43 -1.53 -6.07
C LEU A 97 -15.01 -2.86 -5.49
N GLN A 98 -15.98 -3.71 -5.20
CA GLN A 98 -15.76 -5.08 -4.76
C GLN A 98 -16.68 -6.01 -5.54
N ARG A 99 -16.11 -7.13 -5.99
CA ARG A 99 -16.84 -8.22 -6.63
C ARG A 99 -17.45 -9.17 -5.60
N THR A 100 -18.47 -9.90 -6.03
CA THR A 100 -19.07 -10.98 -5.24
C THR A 100 -18.02 -12.00 -4.85
N ARG A 101 -17.98 -12.37 -3.55
CA ARG A 101 -16.88 -13.17 -2.99
C ARG A 101 -16.96 -14.65 -3.36
N HIS A 102 -18.17 -15.22 -3.39
CA HIS A 102 -18.35 -16.65 -3.63
C HIS A 102 -18.19 -16.94 -5.13
N PRO A 103 -17.29 -17.86 -5.53
CA PRO A 103 -17.01 -18.12 -6.95
C PRO A 103 -18.24 -18.49 -7.77
N SER A 104 -19.12 -19.39 -7.26
CA SER A 104 -20.34 -19.79 -7.99
C SER A 104 -21.29 -18.61 -8.18
N HIS A 105 -21.54 -17.81 -7.13
CA HIS A 105 -22.39 -16.63 -7.25
C HIS A 105 -21.80 -15.58 -8.20
N TYR A 106 -20.46 -15.42 -8.19
CA TYR A 106 -19.79 -14.53 -9.13
C TYR A 106 -20.03 -14.97 -10.59
N LEU A 107 -19.94 -16.28 -10.88
CA LEU A 107 -20.19 -16.82 -12.21
C LEU A 107 -21.68 -16.72 -12.60
N GLU A 108 -22.59 -17.08 -11.71
CA GLU A 108 -24.05 -16.98 -11.91
C GLU A 108 -24.48 -15.54 -12.24
N GLU A 109 -23.90 -14.54 -11.56
CA GLU A 109 -24.17 -13.14 -11.82
C GLU A 109 -23.78 -12.71 -13.26
N PHE A 110 -22.72 -13.30 -13.81
CA PHE A 110 -22.32 -13.05 -15.22
C PHE A 110 -23.18 -13.81 -16.21
N GLU A 111 -23.59 -15.03 -15.92
CA GLU A 111 -24.44 -15.84 -16.79
C GLU A 111 -25.87 -15.31 -16.90
N GLN A 112 -26.42 -14.75 -15.80
CA GLN A 112 -27.77 -14.22 -15.76
C GLN A 112 -27.88 -12.78 -16.27
N ALA A 113 -26.78 -12.13 -16.57
CA ALA A 113 -26.73 -10.68 -16.71
C ALA A 113 -26.65 -10.18 -18.13
N GLN A 114 -27.76 -9.74 -18.64
CA GLN A 114 -27.75 -8.59 -19.57
C GLN A 114 -27.47 -7.25 -18.85
N ALA A 115 -27.49 -7.21 -17.52
CA ALA A 115 -27.35 -5.98 -16.72
C ALA A 115 -26.55 -6.10 -15.42
N ASN A 116 -26.19 -7.31 -14.96
CA ASN A 116 -25.46 -7.46 -13.69
C ASN A 116 -23.95 -7.59 -13.95
N THR A 117 -23.17 -6.67 -13.38
CA THR A 117 -21.73 -6.58 -13.63
C THR A 117 -20.90 -7.40 -12.62
N GLY A 118 -21.52 -8.20 -11.74
CA GLY A 118 -20.87 -8.88 -10.63
C GLY A 118 -20.22 -7.90 -9.63
N ILE A 119 -20.63 -6.63 -9.64
CA ILE A 119 -20.18 -5.61 -8.70
C ILE A 119 -21.09 -5.64 -7.49
N LYS A 120 -20.59 -6.14 -6.36
CA LYS A 120 -21.30 -6.16 -5.10
C LYS A 120 -21.40 -4.77 -4.46
N THR A 121 -20.31 -4.01 -4.51
CA THR A 121 -20.28 -2.65 -3.98
C THR A 121 -19.52 -1.73 -4.93
N LEU A 122 -20.02 -0.52 -5.09
CA LEU A 122 -19.36 0.60 -5.74
C LEU A 122 -19.54 1.81 -4.82
N LYS A 123 -18.46 2.29 -4.19
CA LYS A 123 -18.50 3.40 -3.25
C LYS A 123 -17.49 4.46 -3.65
N ALA A 124 -17.93 5.70 -3.74
CA ALA A 124 -17.03 6.83 -3.85
C ALA A 124 -16.21 6.95 -2.56
N ILE A 125 -14.92 7.22 -2.69
CA ILE A 125 -14.07 7.61 -1.58
C ILE A 125 -14.42 9.07 -1.27
N PRO A 126 -14.83 9.39 -0.02
CA PRO A 126 -15.09 10.76 0.37
C PRO A 126 -13.87 11.66 0.08
N ASP A 127 -14.11 12.90 -0.30
CA ASP A 127 -13.04 13.83 -0.66
C ASP A 127 -12.04 14.06 0.49
N ASP A 128 -12.55 14.07 1.72
CA ASP A 128 -11.73 14.27 2.92
C ASP A 128 -10.84 13.05 3.22
N ASP A 129 -11.29 11.84 2.83
CA ASP A 129 -10.54 10.59 3.06
C ASP A 129 -9.47 10.34 1.98
N ARG A 130 -9.59 10.95 0.78
CA ARG A 130 -8.69 10.66 -0.35
C ARG A 130 -7.24 10.95 -0.05
N VAL A 131 -6.97 12.03 0.68
CA VAL A 131 -5.60 12.41 1.03
C VAL A 131 -5.00 11.40 1.99
N GLY A 132 -5.73 11.02 3.05
CA GLY A 132 -5.30 10.00 3.99
C GLY A 132 -5.03 8.66 3.28
N GLU A 133 -5.94 8.22 2.40
CA GLU A 133 -5.76 7.01 1.61
C GLU A 133 -4.56 7.07 0.65
N PHE A 134 -4.31 8.24 0.04
CA PHE A 134 -3.11 8.44 -0.77
C PHE A 134 -1.85 8.31 0.08
N MET A 135 -1.78 9.00 1.22
CA MET A 135 -0.62 9.00 2.11
C MET A 135 -0.39 7.60 2.70
N MET A 136 -1.46 6.88 3.06
CA MET A 136 -1.38 5.49 3.52
C MET A 136 -0.70 4.56 2.50
N ASN A 137 -0.89 4.80 1.21
CA ASN A 137 -0.21 4.04 0.15
C ASN A 137 1.19 4.60 -0.13
N ALA A 138 1.31 5.89 -0.38
CA ALA A 138 2.54 6.53 -0.86
C ALA A 138 3.72 6.41 0.12
N LEU A 139 3.45 6.54 1.43
CA LEU A 139 4.48 6.47 2.46
C LEU A 139 5.01 5.05 2.72
N ARG A 140 4.39 4.02 2.16
CA ARG A 140 4.91 2.64 2.17
C ARG A 140 6.10 2.45 1.23
N LEU A 141 6.28 3.35 0.27
CA LEU A 141 7.44 3.36 -0.61
C LEU A 141 8.66 3.96 0.11
N ARG A 142 9.80 3.27 0.06
CA ARG A 142 11.08 3.77 0.63
C ARG A 142 11.50 5.12 0.03
N ASN A 143 11.23 5.30 -1.24
CA ASN A 143 11.49 6.55 -1.94
C ASN A 143 10.26 7.49 -1.97
N GLY A 144 9.17 7.15 -1.25
CA GLY A 144 7.93 7.92 -1.25
C GLY A 144 7.30 8.11 -2.63
N ALA A 145 6.43 9.10 -2.76
CA ALA A 145 5.76 9.45 -4.02
C ALA A 145 6.07 10.89 -4.44
N PRO A 146 6.07 11.20 -5.75
CA PRO A 146 6.13 12.59 -6.22
C PRO A 146 4.97 13.42 -5.62
N ARG A 147 5.26 14.65 -5.15
CA ARG A 147 4.22 15.55 -4.61
C ARG A 147 3.11 15.84 -5.61
N ALA A 148 3.46 15.96 -6.89
CA ALA A 148 2.50 16.16 -7.97
C ALA A 148 1.46 15.03 -8.09
N TYR A 149 1.76 13.82 -7.59
CA TYR A 149 0.82 12.71 -7.63
C TYR A 149 -0.32 12.87 -6.60
N LEU A 150 -0.10 13.60 -5.49
CA LEU A 150 -1.17 13.89 -4.56
C LEU A 150 -2.31 14.61 -5.28
N GLU A 151 -2.02 15.73 -5.94
CA GLU A 151 -3.02 16.49 -6.67
C GLU A 151 -3.61 15.70 -7.84
N ALA A 152 -2.75 15.10 -8.67
CA ALA A 152 -3.16 14.35 -9.85
C ALA A 152 -4.06 13.13 -9.53
N ARG A 153 -3.96 12.57 -8.31
CA ARG A 153 -4.66 11.34 -7.92
C ARG A 153 -5.83 11.60 -6.95
N THR A 154 -5.80 12.70 -6.21
CA THR A 154 -6.81 13.00 -5.19
C THR A 154 -7.63 14.24 -5.50
N GLY A 155 -7.17 15.11 -6.40
CA GLY A 155 -7.75 16.43 -6.66
C GLY A 155 -7.44 17.45 -5.54
N ARG A 156 -6.52 17.13 -4.62
CA ARG A 156 -6.12 17.99 -3.49
C ARG A 156 -4.62 18.28 -3.56
N ASP A 157 -4.23 19.53 -3.43
CA ASP A 157 -2.83 19.94 -3.41
C ASP A 157 -2.16 19.70 -2.04
N CYS A 158 -0.85 19.88 -1.97
CA CYS A 158 -0.11 19.75 -0.72
C CYS A 158 -0.46 20.82 0.32
N GLY A 159 -1.15 21.90 -0.05
CA GLY A 159 -1.65 22.91 0.88
C GLY A 159 -2.64 22.33 1.88
N ALA A 160 -3.44 21.36 1.44
CA ALA A 160 -4.41 20.66 2.29
C ALA A 160 -3.76 19.94 3.49
N ILE A 161 -2.51 19.48 3.35
CA ILE A 161 -1.78 18.72 4.38
C ILE A 161 -0.55 19.47 4.92
N LYS A 162 -0.40 20.75 4.58
CA LYS A 162 0.79 21.54 4.93
C LYS A 162 1.11 21.51 6.42
N LYS A 163 0.13 21.75 7.28
CA LYS A 163 0.33 21.76 8.75
C LYS A 163 0.77 20.38 9.27
N THR A 164 0.19 19.31 8.75
CA THR A 164 0.56 17.94 9.12
C THR A 164 1.99 17.65 8.69
N LEU A 165 2.38 18.02 7.46
CA LEU A 165 3.75 17.86 6.97
C LEU A 165 4.76 18.63 7.82
N GLU A 166 4.47 19.91 8.15
CA GLU A 166 5.33 20.74 9.01
C GLU A 166 5.49 20.13 10.40
N SER A 167 4.41 19.63 10.99
CA SER A 167 4.46 18.96 12.31
C SER A 167 5.29 17.68 12.29
N LEU A 168 5.11 16.85 11.26
CA LEU A 168 5.85 15.59 11.10
C LEU A 168 7.32 15.86 10.76
N SER A 169 7.63 16.89 9.96
CA SER A 169 8.99 17.30 9.65
C SER A 169 9.72 17.83 10.87
N ALA A 170 9.08 18.68 11.69
CA ALA A 170 9.64 19.16 12.95
C ALA A 170 9.99 18.03 13.93
N ARG A 171 9.28 16.89 13.84
CA ARG A 171 9.55 15.65 14.60
C ARG A 171 10.57 14.73 13.92
N GLY A 172 11.10 15.11 12.76
CA GLY A 172 12.05 14.31 11.99
C GLY A 172 11.46 13.03 11.38
N LEU A 173 10.13 12.97 11.16
CA LEU A 173 9.43 11.79 10.66
C LEU A 173 9.22 11.81 9.14
N ILE A 174 9.06 13.00 8.55
CA ILE A 174 8.96 13.20 7.09
C ILE A 174 10.13 14.09 6.64
N SER A 175 10.66 13.81 5.47
CA SER A 175 11.70 14.62 4.83
C SER A 175 11.13 15.92 4.27
N ASP A 176 11.93 17.00 4.31
CA ASP A 176 11.62 18.29 3.68
C ASP A 176 11.88 18.29 2.16
N ASP A 177 11.86 17.12 1.53
CA ASP A 177 12.07 17.00 0.09
C ASP A 177 10.99 17.82 -0.67
N PRO A 178 11.39 18.79 -1.52
CA PRO A 178 10.44 19.63 -2.25
C PRO A 178 9.69 18.89 -3.35
N GLU A 179 10.24 17.78 -3.85
CA GLU A 179 9.69 17.03 -4.98
C GLU A 179 8.90 15.79 -4.53
N ARG A 180 9.14 15.29 -3.32
CA ARG A 180 8.61 14.01 -2.89
C ARG A 180 7.95 14.08 -1.50
N LEU A 181 6.96 13.22 -1.31
CA LEU A 181 6.38 12.88 -0.02
C LEU A 181 7.04 11.58 0.42
N VAL A 182 8.01 11.68 1.33
CA VAL A 182 8.82 10.55 1.77
C VAL A 182 9.13 10.63 3.25
N THR A 183 9.08 9.52 3.95
CA THR A 183 9.48 9.41 5.36
C THR A 183 11.01 9.46 5.49
N THR A 184 11.48 9.91 6.64
CA THR A 184 12.85 9.62 7.08
C THR A 184 12.98 8.15 7.50
N GLU A 185 14.18 7.69 7.81
CA GLU A 185 14.38 6.36 8.40
C GLU A 185 13.63 6.20 9.73
N LEU A 186 13.60 7.26 10.56
CA LEU A 186 12.83 7.28 11.79
C LEU A 186 11.32 7.19 11.51
N GLY A 187 10.82 7.99 10.57
CA GLY A 187 9.41 7.96 10.18
C GLY A 187 9.00 6.63 9.58
N TYR A 188 9.88 5.97 8.82
CA TYR A 188 9.58 4.65 8.26
C TYR A 188 9.47 3.55 9.33
N ARG A 189 10.24 3.63 10.42
CA ARG A 189 10.09 2.73 11.58
C ARG A 189 8.77 2.94 12.32
N HIS A 190 8.23 4.15 12.30
CA HIS A 190 6.95 4.53 12.92
C HIS A 190 5.87 4.81 11.89
N LEU A 191 5.87 4.06 10.78
CA LEU A 191 5.07 4.35 9.60
C LEU A 191 3.57 4.47 9.91
N ASP A 192 3.02 3.57 10.71
CA ASP A 192 1.60 3.59 11.06
C ASP A 192 1.21 4.88 11.79
N SER A 193 2.04 5.34 12.74
CA SER A 193 1.82 6.62 13.44
C SER A 193 1.99 7.84 12.53
N VAL A 194 2.85 7.75 11.51
CA VAL A 194 2.99 8.81 10.50
C VAL A 194 1.76 8.84 9.60
N ILE A 195 1.27 7.69 9.17
CA ILE A 195 0.07 7.56 8.34
C ILE A 195 -1.16 8.07 9.08
N GLU A 196 -1.33 7.69 10.36
CA GLU A 196 -2.47 8.09 11.20
C GLU A 196 -2.64 9.62 11.29
N ALA A 197 -1.55 10.39 11.20
CA ALA A 197 -1.59 11.85 11.25
C ALA A 197 -2.33 12.49 10.06
N PHE A 198 -2.67 11.73 9.02
CA PHE A 198 -3.39 12.21 7.83
C PHE A 198 -4.89 11.85 7.84
N PHE A 199 -5.37 11.22 8.90
CA PHE A 199 -6.78 10.91 9.16
C PHE A 199 -7.29 11.67 10.39
#